data_9399aacf8523d6783c72da7a35d1a713
#
_entry.id   9399aacf8523d6783c72da7a35d1a713
#
_cell.length_a   1.000
_cell.length_b   1.000
_cell.length_c   1.000
_cell.angle_alpha   90.00
_cell.angle_beta   90.00
_cell.angle_gamma   90.00
#
_symmetry.space_group_name_H-M   'P 1'
#
loop_
_entity.id
_entity.type
_entity.pdbx_description
1 polymer ?
#
loop_
_entity_poly.entity_id
_entity_poly.type
_entity_poly.pdbx_seq_one_letter_code
_entity_poly.pdbx_strand_id
1 'polypeptide(L)'
;PTNLKKIGISKATREGNWTFEADEDGVAQGSAWGNAGVTASFKFTGTKAWVIGTADPNHGNMDVYIDGTKVDTVSTKQASRKMGALLYTTKELAYGEHTIKLVGTSQALGISKIWYADGSGIFSMKQKECDLLYGGTYDVEITRTAGSHGKVTVGYSTQSAGAEQGVNYVNLTGTVTFEDGETSKTITLTGLENDRSADGKDFYFTLMQAENSEASFDTDSYTHVTLYHPNVDKIMERAEEINLADYEATSANAFQSAVSTLKDLLFDEKATDEQKKTALNTLVKAKNELVSTGSTGMVLPTAGEETEVEAEDFTLKPLNGDSTNHVHVVERSEASGGKVVDWFRSEERRVGKE
;
A
#
# COMPACT_ATOMS: atom_id res chain seq x y z
N PRO A 1 3.48 7.81 1.24
CA PRO A 1 3.03 8.72 0.17
C PRO A 1 4.15 9.68 -0.24
N THR A 2 4.34 9.90 -1.52
CA THR A 2 5.30 10.87 -2.06
C THR A 2 4.59 12.20 -2.33
N ASN A 3 5.31 13.31 -2.16
CA ASN A 3 4.81 14.69 -2.39
C ASN A 3 3.73 15.20 -1.42
N LEU A 4 3.61 14.63 -0.23
CA LEU A 4 2.82 15.25 0.82
C LEU A 4 3.40 16.61 1.21
N LYS A 5 2.54 17.55 1.57
CA LYS A 5 2.95 18.81 2.18
C LYS A 5 3.45 18.54 3.61
N LYS A 6 4.37 19.38 4.11
CA LYS A 6 4.92 19.23 5.46
C LYS A 6 4.99 20.54 6.21
N ILE A 7 4.81 20.47 7.52
CA ILE A 7 5.06 21.58 8.45
C ILE A 7 6.00 21.07 9.55
N GLY A 8 7.20 21.62 9.63
CA GLY A 8 8.17 21.29 10.65
C GLY A 8 7.81 21.86 12.01
N ILE A 9 8.32 21.24 13.08
CA ILE A 9 8.12 21.67 14.48
C ILE A 9 8.55 23.14 14.71
N SER A 10 9.54 23.64 13.96
CA SER A 10 9.99 25.02 14.04
C SER A 10 8.91 26.04 13.63
N LYS A 11 7.93 25.62 12.84
CA LYS A 11 6.78 26.44 12.36
C LYS A 11 5.52 26.25 13.21
N ALA A 12 5.50 25.28 14.13
CA ALA A 12 4.38 25.06 15.02
C ALA A 12 4.28 26.15 16.09
N THR A 13 3.06 26.43 16.55
CA THR A 13 2.85 27.18 17.79
C THR A 13 3.14 26.24 18.97
N ARG A 14 4.05 26.63 19.86
CA ARG A 14 4.55 25.81 20.95
C ARG A 14 4.40 26.49 22.29
N GLU A 15 4.09 25.70 23.32
CA GLU A 15 4.08 26.14 24.72
C GLU A 15 4.95 25.17 25.53
N GLY A 16 5.55 25.68 26.61
CA GLY A 16 6.48 24.93 27.45
C GLY A 16 7.91 24.98 26.95
N ASN A 17 8.79 24.24 27.60
CA ASN A 17 10.21 24.23 27.31
C ASN A 17 10.56 23.15 26.29
N TRP A 18 10.92 23.56 25.08
CA TRP A 18 11.35 22.70 24.00
C TRP A 18 12.85 22.79 23.75
N THR A 19 13.51 21.65 23.62
CA THR A 19 14.91 21.54 23.21
C THR A 19 14.96 21.08 21.76
N PHE A 20 15.61 21.86 20.89
CA PHE A 20 15.75 21.55 19.46
C PHE A 20 16.97 20.68 19.21
N GLU A 21 16.85 19.74 18.30
CA GLU A 21 17.91 18.88 17.78
C GLU A 21 17.78 18.68 16.27
N ALA A 22 18.75 18.04 15.64
CA ALA A 22 18.61 17.62 14.24
C ALA A 22 17.51 16.56 14.12
N ASP A 23 16.80 16.56 12.98
CA ASP A 23 15.84 15.50 12.66
C ASP A 23 16.55 14.25 12.07
N GLU A 24 15.75 13.28 11.66
CA GLU A 24 16.22 12.03 11.04
C GLU A 24 17.01 12.22 9.74
N ASP A 25 16.79 13.34 9.06
CA ASP A 25 17.47 13.71 7.82
C ASP A 25 18.71 14.59 8.07
N GLY A 26 19.05 14.86 9.37
CA GLY A 26 20.15 15.72 9.77
C GLY A 26 19.88 17.22 9.66
N VAL A 27 18.64 17.63 9.47
CA VAL A 27 18.24 19.04 9.39
C VAL A 27 18.35 19.68 10.77
N ALA A 28 19.17 20.68 10.92
CA ALA A 28 19.33 21.42 12.17
C ALA A 28 17.99 22.02 12.64
N GLN A 29 17.65 21.81 13.92
CA GLN A 29 16.35 22.23 14.50
C GLN A 29 15.12 21.62 13.80
N GLY A 30 15.28 20.52 13.09
CA GLY A 30 14.21 19.79 12.41
C GLY A 30 13.39 18.92 13.35
N SER A 31 13.87 18.65 14.57
CA SER A 31 13.19 17.95 15.64
C SER A 31 13.26 18.76 16.94
N ALA A 32 12.29 18.54 17.84
CA ALA A 32 12.31 19.12 19.18
C ALA A 32 11.65 18.19 20.18
N TRP A 33 12.16 18.18 21.41
CA TRP A 33 11.56 17.41 22.51
C TRP A 33 11.37 18.28 23.76
N GLY A 34 10.43 17.89 24.59
CA GLY A 34 10.16 18.53 25.88
C GLY A 34 9.53 17.56 26.86
N ASN A 35 9.57 17.91 28.16
CA ASN A 35 8.98 17.09 29.21
C ASN A 35 7.44 17.23 29.22
N ALA A 36 6.76 16.45 30.05
CA ALA A 36 5.32 16.53 30.24
C ALA A 36 4.84 17.98 30.46
N GLY A 37 3.72 18.32 29.84
CA GLY A 37 3.13 19.65 29.83
C GLY A 37 3.48 20.52 28.60
N VAL A 38 4.42 20.07 27.74
CA VAL A 38 4.67 20.77 26.47
C VAL A 38 3.54 20.60 25.48
N THR A 39 3.30 21.61 24.64
CA THR A 39 2.33 21.54 23.56
C THR A 39 2.93 21.99 22.23
N ALA A 40 2.48 21.38 21.13
CA ALA A 40 2.77 21.83 19.77
C ALA A 40 1.48 21.80 18.95
N SER A 41 1.18 22.90 18.26
CA SER A 41 -0.01 23.03 17.41
C SER A 41 0.40 23.35 15.98
N PHE A 42 -0.15 22.64 15.03
CA PHE A 42 0.08 22.82 13.60
C PHE A 42 -1.24 23.15 12.92
N LYS A 43 -1.25 24.22 12.11
CA LYS A 43 -2.40 24.56 11.24
C LYS A 43 -2.12 24.12 9.82
N PHE A 44 -3.09 23.48 9.20
CA PHE A 44 -3.00 23.06 7.79
C PHE A 44 -4.38 23.12 7.13
N THR A 45 -4.41 23.28 5.82
CA THR A 45 -5.63 23.14 5.02
C THR A 45 -5.54 21.82 4.28
N GLY A 46 -6.49 20.92 4.51
CA GLY A 46 -6.44 19.59 3.92
C GLY A 46 -7.45 18.62 4.52
N THR A 47 -7.18 17.33 4.37
CA THR A 47 -8.12 16.26 4.73
C THR A 47 -7.51 15.19 5.64
N LYS A 48 -6.18 15.17 5.81
CA LYS A 48 -5.51 14.15 6.63
C LYS A 48 -4.14 14.61 7.05
N ALA A 49 -3.67 14.19 8.24
CA ALA A 49 -2.33 14.50 8.71
C ALA A 49 -1.67 13.28 9.38
N TRP A 50 -0.33 13.24 9.30
CA TRP A 50 0.53 12.25 9.92
C TRP A 50 1.55 12.96 10.80
N VAL A 51 1.64 12.59 12.06
CA VAL A 51 2.59 13.15 13.03
C VAL A 51 3.86 12.33 13.01
N ILE A 52 4.97 12.99 12.74
CA ILE A 52 6.30 12.38 12.73
C ILE A 52 7.12 12.95 13.88
N GLY A 53 7.80 12.07 14.57
CA GLY A 53 8.63 12.48 15.71
C GLY A 53 9.59 11.39 16.14
N THR A 54 9.99 11.43 17.41
CA THR A 54 10.88 10.44 18.00
C THR A 54 10.08 9.54 18.93
N ALA A 55 10.21 8.23 18.76
CA ALA A 55 9.82 7.24 19.74
C ALA A 55 11.06 6.81 20.53
N ASP A 56 10.97 6.69 21.88
CA ASP A 56 12.13 6.49 22.74
C ASP A 56 11.72 5.80 24.05
N PRO A 57 12.60 4.99 24.69
CA PRO A 57 12.30 4.37 26.00
C PRO A 57 11.93 5.37 27.10
N ASN A 58 12.41 6.62 27.01
CA ASN A 58 12.14 7.69 27.98
C ASN A 58 10.95 8.58 27.60
N HIS A 59 10.27 8.26 26.48
CA HIS A 59 9.07 8.98 26.07
C HIS A 59 7.82 8.45 26.76
N GLY A 60 6.78 9.28 26.78
CA GLY A 60 5.52 9.00 27.44
C GLY A 60 4.33 9.07 26.49
N ASN A 61 3.17 9.45 27.05
CA ASN A 61 1.93 9.58 26.29
C ASN A 61 1.77 10.97 25.70
N MET A 62 1.14 11.01 24.54
CA MET A 62 0.78 12.20 23.78
C MET A 62 -0.73 12.23 23.59
N ASP A 63 -1.39 13.27 24.10
CA ASP A 63 -2.78 13.56 23.75
C ASP A 63 -2.84 14.29 22.41
N VAL A 64 -3.77 13.85 21.57
CA VAL A 64 -4.00 14.44 20.24
C VAL A 64 -5.36 15.14 20.23
N TYR A 65 -5.36 16.39 19.79
CA TYR A 65 -6.56 17.21 19.58
C TYR A 65 -6.66 17.62 18.13
N ILE A 66 -7.86 17.52 17.58
CA ILE A 66 -8.22 18.07 16.26
C ILE A 66 -9.29 19.14 16.48
N ASP A 67 -9.02 20.35 16.01
CA ASP A 67 -9.93 21.51 16.11
C ASP A 67 -10.45 21.74 17.54
N GLY A 68 -9.56 21.59 18.51
CA GLY A 68 -9.85 21.76 19.93
C GLY A 68 -10.48 20.56 20.65
N THR A 69 -10.88 19.52 19.92
CA THR A 69 -11.46 18.29 20.49
C THR A 69 -10.38 17.22 20.67
N LYS A 70 -10.27 16.66 21.88
CA LYS A 70 -9.40 15.51 22.11
C LYS A 70 -9.93 14.29 21.37
N VAL A 71 -9.12 13.70 20.51
CA VAL A 71 -9.48 12.55 19.67
C VAL A 71 -8.75 11.27 20.05
N ASP A 72 -7.57 11.39 20.69
CA ASP A 72 -6.79 10.20 21.03
C ASP A 72 -5.76 10.48 22.14
N THR A 73 -5.22 9.39 22.71
CA THR A 73 -4.01 9.39 23.55
C THR A 73 -3.13 8.23 23.08
N VAL A 74 -1.94 8.55 22.58
CA VAL A 74 -1.01 7.56 22.04
C VAL A 74 0.28 7.51 22.85
N SER A 75 0.86 6.32 23.00
CA SER A 75 2.18 6.17 23.59
C SER A 75 3.27 6.42 22.53
N THR A 76 4.25 7.24 22.86
CA THR A 76 5.45 7.44 22.03
C THR A 76 6.66 6.68 22.58
N LYS A 77 6.41 5.80 23.58
CA LYS A 77 7.42 4.94 24.18
C LYS A 77 7.71 3.73 23.29
N GLN A 78 8.97 3.44 23.06
CA GLN A 78 9.44 2.22 22.39
C GLN A 78 10.69 1.67 23.07
N ALA A 79 11.01 0.38 22.85
CA ALA A 79 12.16 -0.28 23.46
C ALA A 79 13.51 0.34 23.05
N SER A 80 13.59 0.98 21.88
CA SER A 80 14.78 1.67 21.38
C SER A 80 14.42 3.00 20.77
N ARG A 81 15.36 3.96 20.77
CA ARG A 81 15.17 5.27 20.13
C ARG A 81 15.01 5.11 18.61
N LYS A 82 13.93 5.66 18.07
CA LYS A 82 13.66 5.75 16.65
C LYS A 82 13.27 7.18 16.29
N MET A 83 14.13 7.89 15.58
CA MET A 83 13.82 9.17 14.97
C MET A 83 13.01 8.96 13.68
N GLY A 84 12.20 9.95 13.28
CA GLY A 84 11.34 9.84 12.11
C GLY A 84 10.23 8.80 12.24
N ALA A 85 9.86 8.43 13.47
CA ALA A 85 8.78 7.50 13.73
C ALA A 85 7.43 8.14 13.41
N LEU A 86 6.52 7.36 12.79
CA LEU A 86 5.11 7.73 12.67
C LEU A 86 4.46 7.56 14.06
N LEU A 87 4.08 8.68 14.67
CA LEU A 87 3.50 8.69 16.02
C LEU A 87 1.98 8.66 16.00
N TYR A 88 1.36 9.25 14.97
CA TYR A 88 -0.10 9.33 14.85
C TYR A 88 -0.53 9.59 13.41
N THR A 89 -1.72 9.09 13.06
CA THR A 89 -2.40 9.38 11.80
C THR A 89 -3.84 9.78 12.09
N THR A 90 -4.29 10.92 11.57
CA THR A 90 -5.70 11.33 11.72
C THR A 90 -6.61 10.38 10.92
N LYS A 91 -7.86 10.26 11.35
CA LYS A 91 -8.94 9.84 10.45
C LYS A 91 -9.02 10.84 9.30
N GLU A 92 -9.77 10.50 8.25
CA GLU A 92 -10.08 11.44 7.19
C GLU A 92 -10.95 12.57 7.74
N LEU A 93 -10.57 13.81 7.42
CA LEU A 93 -11.23 15.04 7.84
C LEU A 93 -11.98 15.63 6.64
N ALA A 94 -13.02 16.42 6.87
CA ALA A 94 -13.61 17.22 5.81
C ALA A 94 -12.56 18.21 5.26
N TYR A 95 -12.60 18.50 3.96
CA TYR A 95 -11.68 19.51 3.42
C TYR A 95 -11.88 20.87 4.09
N GLY A 96 -10.82 21.43 4.64
CA GLY A 96 -10.85 22.72 5.36
C GLY A 96 -9.57 23.02 6.12
N GLU A 97 -9.56 24.17 6.80
CA GLU A 97 -8.49 24.49 7.74
C GLU A 97 -8.69 23.69 9.03
N HIS A 98 -7.64 23.02 9.46
CA HIS A 98 -7.60 22.21 10.68
C HIS A 98 -6.41 22.61 11.56
N THR A 99 -6.58 22.38 12.86
CA THR A 99 -5.49 22.49 13.82
C THR A 99 -5.31 21.14 14.50
N ILE A 100 -4.12 20.52 14.35
CA ILE A 100 -3.71 19.39 15.17
C ILE A 100 -2.85 19.92 16.32
N LYS A 101 -3.29 19.69 17.57
CA LYS A 101 -2.56 20.03 18.78
C LYS A 101 -2.13 18.76 19.49
N LEU A 102 -0.84 18.69 19.82
CA LEU A 102 -0.18 17.59 20.51
C LEU A 102 0.22 18.03 21.90
N VAL A 103 -0.10 17.24 22.93
CA VAL A 103 0.18 17.55 24.33
C VAL A 103 0.93 16.39 24.96
N GLY A 104 2.14 16.62 25.44
CA GLY A 104 2.87 15.64 26.24
C GLY A 104 2.24 15.51 27.63
N THR A 105 1.71 14.34 27.98
CA THR A 105 1.00 14.14 29.25
C THR A 105 1.81 13.40 30.30
N SER A 106 2.84 12.66 29.89
CA SER A 106 3.76 11.97 30.79
C SER A 106 5.14 11.86 30.16
N GLN A 107 6.21 11.96 30.93
CA GLN A 107 7.60 11.88 30.47
C GLN A 107 7.90 12.85 29.30
N ALA A 108 8.88 12.50 28.44
CA ALA A 108 9.23 13.33 27.30
C ALA A 108 8.35 13.05 26.07
N LEU A 109 8.22 14.07 25.22
CA LEU A 109 7.59 14.02 23.90
C LEU A 109 8.53 14.63 22.88
N GLY A 110 8.82 13.92 21.77
CA GLY A 110 9.66 14.37 20.69
C GLY A 110 8.88 14.47 19.38
N ILE A 111 8.83 15.66 18.77
CA ILE A 111 8.11 15.93 17.52
C ILE A 111 9.07 16.54 16.49
N SER A 112 8.98 16.08 15.25
CA SER A 112 9.75 16.65 14.12
C SER A 112 8.87 17.47 13.19
N LYS A 113 7.79 16.90 12.71
CA LYS A 113 6.93 17.51 11.67
C LYS A 113 5.54 16.85 11.64
N ILE A 114 4.64 17.50 10.94
CA ILE A 114 3.48 16.80 10.36
C ILE A 114 3.66 16.72 8.84
N TRP A 115 3.22 15.61 8.26
CA TRP A 115 2.86 15.54 6.87
C TRP A 115 1.35 15.70 6.75
N TYR A 116 0.86 16.28 5.65
CA TYR A 116 -0.57 16.39 5.45
C TYR A 116 -0.97 16.29 3.98
N ALA A 117 -2.17 15.75 3.74
CA ALA A 117 -2.83 15.77 2.45
C ALA A 117 -3.60 17.08 2.33
N ASP A 118 -3.30 17.86 1.31
CA ASP A 118 -3.88 19.19 1.08
C ASP A 118 -5.27 19.20 0.46
N GLY A 119 -5.91 18.02 0.40
CA GLY A 119 -7.22 17.81 -0.19
C GLY A 119 -7.19 17.48 -1.69
N SER A 120 -6.05 17.66 -2.36
CA SER A 120 -5.90 17.28 -3.77
C SER A 120 -5.89 15.77 -4.02
N GLY A 121 -5.79 15.00 -2.94
CA GLY A 121 -5.83 13.54 -2.95
C GLY A 121 -4.48 12.86 -3.10
N ILE A 122 -4.50 11.56 -2.80
CA ILE A 122 -3.36 10.65 -2.94
C ILE A 122 -3.76 9.60 -3.97
N PHE A 123 -2.92 9.42 -4.98
CA PHE A 123 -3.17 8.52 -6.10
C PHE A 123 -2.47 7.18 -5.92
N SER A 124 -3.20 6.10 -6.18
CA SER A 124 -2.69 4.73 -6.13
C SER A 124 -3.37 3.86 -7.18
N MET A 125 -2.80 2.68 -7.45
CA MET A 125 -3.47 1.65 -8.22
C MET A 125 -4.33 0.80 -7.30
N LYS A 126 -5.57 0.52 -7.71
CA LYS A 126 -6.47 -0.37 -6.98
C LYS A 126 -5.95 -1.81 -7.00
N GLN A 127 -5.49 -2.27 -8.16
CA GLN A 127 -4.88 -3.58 -8.33
C GLN A 127 -3.36 -3.45 -8.25
N LYS A 128 -2.74 -4.13 -7.28
CA LYS A 128 -1.28 -4.23 -7.18
C LYS A 128 -0.71 -5.22 -8.20
N GLU A 129 -1.49 -6.24 -8.51
CA GLU A 129 -1.16 -7.29 -9.46
C GLU A 129 -2.39 -7.59 -10.32
N CYS A 130 -2.19 -7.91 -11.58
CA CYS A 130 -3.24 -8.42 -12.45
C CYS A 130 -2.68 -9.37 -13.51
N ASP A 131 -3.53 -10.31 -13.93
CA ASP A 131 -3.28 -11.14 -15.11
C ASP A 131 -3.88 -10.47 -16.34
N LEU A 132 -3.19 -10.59 -17.46
CA LEU A 132 -3.64 -10.12 -18.75
C LEU A 132 -3.45 -11.24 -19.78
N LEU A 133 -4.45 -11.47 -20.62
CA LEU A 133 -4.31 -12.47 -21.70
C LEU A 133 -3.62 -11.86 -22.92
N TYR A 134 -2.79 -12.63 -23.57
CA TYR A 134 -2.36 -12.32 -24.94
C TYR A 134 -3.61 -12.20 -25.83
N GLY A 135 -3.71 -11.09 -26.59
CA GLY A 135 -4.90 -10.76 -27.37
C GLY A 135 -6.11 -10.30 -26.54
N GLY A 136 -5.95 -10.08 -25.25
CA GLY A 136 -7.00 -9.60 -24.33
C GLY A 136 -6.77 -8.18 -23.87
N THR A 137 -7.75 -7.67 -23.10
CA THR A 137 -7.71 -6.34 -22.47
C THR A 137 -8.12 -6.43 -21.00
N TYR A 138 -7.60 -5.49 -20.19
CA TYR A 138 -8.01 -5.30 -18.81
C TYR A 138 -7.95 -3.83 -18.43
N ASP A 139 -8.99 -3.34 -17.74
CA ASP A 139 -9.05 -1.99 -17.26
C ASP A 139 -8.48 -1.91 -15.84
N VAL A 140 -7.29 -1.33 -15.70
CA VAL A 140 -6.72 -1.02 -14.38
C VAL A 140 -7.34 0.27 -13.84
N GLU A 141 -7.61 0.31 -12.54
CA GLU A 141 -8.25 1.46 -11.89
C GLU A 141 -7.23 2.26 -11.08
N ILE A 142 -7.15 3.55 -11.39
CA ILE A 142 -6.42 4.55 -10.61
C ILE A 142 -7.39 5.13 -9.60
N THR A 143 -7.05 5.07 -8.31
CA THR A 143 -7.88 5.60 -7.23
C THR A 143 -7.29 6.90 -6.67
N ARG A 144 -8.16 7.80 -6.22
CA ARG A 144 -7.84 9.06 -5.55
C ARG A 144 -8.48 9.04 -4.17
N THR A 145 -7.66 9.01 -3.12
CA THR A 145 -8.07 8.92 -1.71
C THR A 145 -7.55 10.12 -0.92
N ALA A 146 -7.96 10.26 0.35
CA ALA A 146 -7.55 11.36 1.22
C ALA A 146 -7.84 12.76 0.64
N GLY A 147 -8.91 12.86 -0.13
CA GLY A 147 -9.40 14.09 -0.75
C GLY A 147 -9.64 13.96 -2.24
N SER A 148 -10.54 14.78 -2.75
CA SER A 148 -10.88 14.86 -4.19
C SER A 148 -11.05 16.30 -4.64
N HIS A 149 -10.50 17.25 -3.86
CA HIS A 149 -10.66 18.68 -4.13
C HIS A 149 -9.75 19.15 -5.27
N GLY A 150 -10.35 19.88 -6.19
CA GLY A 150 -9.67 20.49 -7.33
C GLY A 150 -9.30 19.51 -8.44
N LYS A 151 -8.85 20.08 -9.55
CA LYS A 151 -8.41 19.34 -10.73
C LYS A 151 -6.95 18.91 -10.59
N VAL A 152 -6.65 17.63 -10.80
CA VAL A 152 -5.29 17.07 -10.75
C VAL A 152 -5.03 16.19 -11.96
N THR A 153 -3.87 16.36 -12.59
CA THR A 153 -3.42 15.52 -13.70
C THR A 153 -2.32 14.57 -13.22
N VAL A 154 -2.47 13.29 -13.54
CA VAL A 154 -1.55 12.21 -13.19
C VAL A 154 -0.96 11.64 -14.47
N GLY A 155 0.35 11.47 -14.52
CA GLY A 155 1.04 10.77 -15.60
C GLY A 155 1.03 9.26 -15.38
N TYR A 156 1.14 8.51 -16.44
CA TYR A 156 1.31 7.06 -16.38
C TYR A 156 2.17 6.54 -17.53
N SER A 157 2.79 5.39 -17.31
CA SER A 157 3.51 4.65 -18.36
C SER A 157 3.52 3.16 -18.09
N THR A 158 3.66 2.37 -19.15
CA THR A 158 4.05 0.96 -19.05
C THR A 158 5.57 0.83 -19.09
N GLN A 159 6.12 -0.12 -18.33
CA GLN A 159 7.55 -0.37 -18.24
C GLN A 159 7.82 -1.86 -18.41
N SER A 160 8.67 -2.22 -19.36
CA SER A 160 9.07 -3.61 -19.58
C SER A 160 9.83 -4.19 -18.39
N ALA A 161 9.52 -5.44 -18.07
CA ALA A 161 10.30 -6.29 -17.19
C ALA A 161 10.70 -7.56 -17.96
N GLY A 162 9.93 -8.67 -17.84
CA GLY A 162 10.11 -9.86 -18.67
C GLY A 162 9.40 -9.79 -20.04
N ALA A 163 8.39 -8.92 -20.17
CA ALA A 163 7.66 -8.69 -21.42
C ALA A 163 8.25 -7.49 -22.20
N GLU A 164 8.17 -7.57 -23.52
CA GLU A 164 8.66 -6.54 -24.44
C GLU A 164 7.50 -5.71 -24.99
N GLN A 165 7.61 -4.38 -24.86
CA GLN A 165 6.63 -3.43 -25.39
C GLN A 165 6.54 -3.52 -26.92
N GLY A 166 5.32 -3.43 -27.46
CA GLY A 166 5.06 -3.54 -28.90
C GLY A 166 5.15 -4.97 -29.44
N VAL A 167 5.59 -5.94 -28.64
CA VAL A 167 5.66 -7.37 -28.98
C VAL A 167 4.67 -8.17 -28.11
N ASN A 168 4.67 -7.96 -26.81
CA ASN A 168 3.83 -8.70 -25.89
C ASN A 168 2.62 -7.88 -25.41
N TYR A 169 2.75 -6.57 -25.35
CA TYR A 169 1.71 -5.65 -24.92
C TYR A 169 1.80 -4.30 -25.63
N VAL A 170 0.68 -3.56 -25.63
CA VAL A 170 0.64 -2.19 -26.17
C VAL A 170 1.35 -1.25 -25.19
N ASN A 171 2.36 -0.55 -25.69
CA ASN A 171 3.04 0.48 -24.91
C ASN A 171 2.08 1.66 -24.65
N LEU A 172 1.94 2.04 -23.39
CA LEU A 172 1.16 3.19 -22.97
C LEU A 172 2.04 4.21 -22.27
N THR A 173 1.88 5.47 -22.65
CA THR A 173 2.44 6.63 -21.97
C THR A 173 1.48 7.77 -22.16
N GLY A 174 1.10 8.44 -21.09
CA GLY A 174 0.15 9.53 -21.19
C GLY A 174 -0.18 10.17 -19.85
N THR A 175 -1.26 10.92 -19.83
CA THR A 175 -1.79 11.56 -18.64
C THR A 175 -3.28 11.32 -18.52
N VAL A 176 -3.77 11.31 -17.30
CA VAL A 176 -5.20 11.27 -16.98
C VAL A 176 -5.52 12.40 -16.01
N THR A 177 -6.62 13.09 -16.26
CA THR A 177 -7.05 14.21 -15.43
C THR A 177 -8.24 13.81 -14.59
N PHE A 178 -8.12 14.03 -13.29
CA PHE A 178 -9.21 13.96 -12.32
C PHE A 178 -9.79 15.35 -12.15
N GLU A 179 -11.05 15.53 -12.44
CA GLU A 179 -11.76 16.77 -12.15
C GLU A 179 -12.09 16.86 -10.64
N ASP A 180 -12.62 18.02 -10.22
CA ASP A 180 -13.05 18.21 -8.84
C ASP A 180 -14.11 17.18 -8.44
N GLY A 181 -13.89 16.50 -7.31
CA GLY A 181 -14.77 15.43 -6.81
C GLY A 181 -14.55 14.05 -7.45
N GLU A 182 -13.81 13.91 -8.52
CA GLU A 182 -13.54 12.59 -9.11
C GLU A 182 -12.55 11.79 -8.27
N THR A 183 -12.88 10.51 -8.02
CA THR A 183 -12.13 9.61 -7.13
C THR A 183 -11.54 8.40 -7.82
N SER A 184 -11.93 8.12 -9.07
CA SER A 184 -11.36 7.01 -9.85
C SER A 184 -11.33 7.28 -11.34
N LYS A 185 -10.38 6.66 -12.03
CA LYS A 185 -10.26 6.61 -13.50
C LYS A 185 -9.70 5.24 -13.89
N THR A 186 -10.07 4.79 -15.08
CA THR A 186 -9.57 3.52 -15.63
C THR A 186 -8.71 3.75 -16.86
N ILE A 187 -7.70 2.89 -17.02
CA ILE A 187 -6.86 2.82 -18.22
C ILE A 187 -6.88 1.39 -18.71
N THR A 188 -7.16 1.19 -20.01
CA THR A 188 -7.21 -0.12 -20.63
C THR A 188 -5.80 -0.60 -21.00
N LEU A 189 -5.37 -1.69 -20.42
CA LEU A 189 -4.18 -2.44 -20.83
C LEU A 189 -4.55 -3.42 -21.94
N THR A 190 -3.66 -3.63 -22.90
CA THR A 190 -3.87 -4.55 -24.02
C THR A 190 -2.68 -5.48 -24.20
N GLY A 191 -2.91 -6.79 -24.05
CA GLY A 191 -1.96 -7.83 -24.45
C GLY A 191 -2.02 -8.04 -25.97
N LEU A 192 -0.89 -8.08 -26.61
CA LEU A 192 -0.80 -8.37 -28.05
C LEU A 192 -0.84 -9.88 -28.28
N GLU A 193 -1.49 -10.32 -29.34
CA GLU A 193 -1.44 -11.73 -29.78
C GLU A 193 -0.01 -12.13 -30.07
N ASN A 194 0.48 -13.16 -29.40
CA ASN A 194 1.84 -13.64 -29.58
C ASN A 194 1.98 -15.11 -29.15
N ASP A 195 1.79 -16.01 -30.07
CA ASP A 195 1.85 -17.46 -29.84
C ASP A 195 3.26 -17.99 -29.52
N ARG A 196 4.30 -17.18 -29.72
CA ARG A 196 5.70 -17.56 -29.50
C ARG A 196 6.24 -17.16 -28.15
N SER A 197 5.55 -16.27 -27.43
CA SER A 197 5.96 -15.84 -26.11
C SER A 197 5.60 -16.89 -25.06
N ALA A 198 6.39 -16.96 -23.99
CA ALA A 198 6.06 -17.82 -22.84
C ALA A 198 4.98 -17.17 -21.97
N ASP A 199 4.20 -17.99 -21.26
CA ASP A 199 3.40 -17.56 -20.12
C ASP A 199 4.28 -16.99 -19.01
N GLY A 200 3.74 -16.07 -18.21
CA GLY A 200 4.43 -15.50 -17.07
C GLY A 200 5.37 -14.34 -17.41
N LYS A 201 5.41 -13.87 -18.67
CA LYS A 201 6.07 -12.61 -18.98
C LYS A 201 5.35 -11.44 -18.34
N ASP A 202 6.10 -10.45 -17.87
CA ASP A 202 5.57 -9.40 -17.04
C ASP A 202 6.02 -7.99 -17.44
N PHE A 203 5.23 -7.01 -17.05
CA PHE A 203 5.53 -5.60 -17.16
C PHE A 203 4.85 -4.82 -16.04
N TYR A 204 5.18 -3.55 -15.89
CA TYR A 204 4.57 -2.68 -14.92
C TYR A 204 3.75 -1.58 -15.61
N PHE A 205 2.59 -1.27 -15.05
CA PHE A 205 1.88 -0.01 -15.29
C PHE A 205 2.09 0.88 -14.08
N THR A 206 2.72 2.04 -14.28
CA THR A 206 3.20 2.89 -13.18
C THR A 206 2.64 4.29 -13.30
N LEU A 207 2.17 4.85 -12.19
CA LEU A 207 1.83 6.26 -12.08
C LEU A 207 3.09 7.11 -11.92
N MET A 208 3.07 8.29 -12.48
CA MET A 208 4.18 9.23 -12.40
C MET A 208 3.69 10.68 -12.32
N GLN A 209 4.59 11.57 -11.96
CA GLN A 209 4.32 12.99 -11.99
C GLN A 209 4.04 13.45 -13.43
N ALA A 210 2.91 14.10 -13.66
CA ALA A 210 2.67 14.81 -14.91
C ALA A 210 3.38 16.17 -14.91
N GLU A 211 3.70 16.68 -16.09
CA GLU A 211 4.26 18.02 -16.20
C GLU A 211 3.33 19.06 -15.58
N ASN A 212 3.89 19.97 -14.79
CA ASN A 212 3.16 21.02 -14.06
C ASN A 212 2.05 20.52 -13.10
N SER A 213 2.17 19.29 -12.60
CA SER A 213 1.28 18.73 -11.60
C SER A 213 2.02 18.44 -10.30
N GLU A 214 1.34 18.58 -9.17
CA GLU A 214 1.84 18.26 -7.84
C GLU A 214 1.10 17.06 -7.24
N ALA A 215 0.78 16.04 -8.04
CA ALA A 215 0.08 14.86 -7.57
C ALA A 215 0.87 14.13 -6.47
N SER A 216 0.17 13.67 -5.44
CA SER A 216 0.75 12.85 -4.37
C SER A 216 0.47 11.38 -4.64
N PHE A 217 1.48 10.51 -4.46
CA PHE A 217 1.35 9.08 -4.74
C PHE A 217 1.56 8.25 -3.48
N ASP A 218 0.80 7.17 -3.37
CA ASP A 218 1.04 6.14 -2.37
C ASP A 218 2.18 5.20 -2.82
N THR A 219 2.62 4.30 -1.94
CA THR A 219 3.57 3.22 -2.25
C THR A 219 3.02 2.29 -3.33
N ASP A 220 1.70 2.15 -3.42
CA ASP A 220 0.98 1.34 -4.40
C ASP A 220 0.68 2.12 -5.69
N SER A 221 1.65 2.86 -6.21
CA SER A 221 1.51 3.65 -7.44
C SER A 221 1.81 2.87 -8.73
N TYR A 222 1.85 1.56 -8.68
CA TYR A 222 2.04 0.69 -9.83
C TYR A 222 1.17 -0.57 -9.75
N THR A 223 0.94 -1.18 -10.92
CA THR A 223 0.36 -2.52 -11.07
C THR A 223 1.38 -3.42 -11.77
N HIS A 224 1.69 -4.56 -11.16
CA HIS A 224 2.46 -5.63 -11.81
C HIS A 224 1.52 -6.46 -12.67
N VAL A 225 1.81 -6.58 -13.95
CA VAL A 225 0.97 -7.25 -14.94
C VAL A 225 1.67 -8.49 -15.46
N THR A 226 1.02 -9.64 -15.36
CA THR A 226 1.55 -10.91 -15.85
C THR A 226 0.73 -11.40 -17.05
N LEU A 227 1.40 -11.75 -18.14
CA LEU A 227 0.80 -12.16 -19.40
C LEU A 227 0.67 -13.69 -19.50
N TYR A 228 -0.48 -14.16 -19.95
CA TYR A 228 -0.79 -15.57 -20.14
C TYR A 228 -1.47 -15.82 -21.48
N HIS A 229 -1.21 -16.98 -22.09
CA HIS A 229 -1.99 -17.40 -23.23
C HIS A 229 -3.44 -17.69 -22.85
N PRO A 230 -4.40 -17.47 -23.77
CA PRO A 230 -5.80 -17.80 -23.56
C PRO A 230 -6.04 -19.32 -23.62
N ASN A 231 -5.22 -20.09 -22.92
CA ASN A 231 -5.36 -21.53 -22.79
C ASN A 231 -6.35 -21.85 -21.66
N VAL A 232 -7.52 -22.34 -22.05
CA VAL A 232 -8.65 -22.60 -21.13
C VAL A 232 -8.25 -23.57 -20.02
N ASP A 233 -7.61 -24.69 -20.36
CA ASP A 233 -7.26 -25.72 -19.38
C ASP A 233 -6.31 -25.18 -18.31
N LYS A 234 -5.26 -24.47 -18.72
CA LYS A 234 -4.30 -23.84 -17.78
C LYS A 234 -4.94 -22.74 -16.93
N ILE A 235 -5.81 -21.92 -17.51
CA ILE A 235 -6.49 -20.86 -16.76
C ILE A 235 -7.47 -21.47 -15.75
N MET A 236 -8.15 -22.55 -16.12
CA MET A 236 -9.05 -23.27 -15.21
C MET A 236 -8.28 -23.95 -14.08
N GLU A 237 -7.18 -24.63 -14.37
CA GLU A 237 -6.28 -25.22 -13.36
C GLU A 237 -5.85 -24.18 -12.33
N ARG A 238 -5.38 -23.03 -12.76
CA ARG A 238 -5.01 -21.92 -11.87
C ARG A 238 -6.19 -21.32 -11.09
N ALA A 239 -7.38 -21.29 -11.71
CA ALA A 239 -8.59 -20.84 -11.03
C ALA A 239 -9.02 -21.78 -9.90
N GLU A 240 -8.81 -23.08 -10.04
CA GLU A 240 -9.12 -24.09 -9.04
C GLU A 240 -8.15 -24.09 -7.85
N GLU A 241 -6.94 -23.54 -8.01
CA GLU A 241 -5.96 -23.38 -6.92
C GLU A 241 -6.33 -22.21 -5.96
N ILE A 242 -7.26 -21.32 -6.35
CA ILE A 242 -7.63 -20.17 -5.53
C ILE A 242 -8.51 -20.59 -4.36
N ASN A 243 -8.04 -20.36 -3.14
CA ASN A 243 -8.85 -20.55 -1.93
C ASN A 243 -9.79 -19.35 -1.72
N LEU A 244 -11.05 -19.51 -2.05
CA LEU A 244 -12.04 -18.43 -1.96
C LEU A 244 -12.36 -17.97 -0.53
N ALA A 245 -11.99 -18.76 0.49
CA ALA A 245 -12.16 -18.35 1.89
C ALA A 245 -11.27 -17.15 2.28
N ASP A 246 -10.21 -16.89 1.50
CA ASP A 246 -9.29 -15.78 1.73
C ASP A 246 -9.80 -14.45 1.16
N TYR A 247 -10.97 -14.44 0.52
CA TYR A 247 -11.51 -13.28 -0.19
C TYR A 247 -12.91 -12.89 0.29
N GLU A 248 -13.25 -11.61 0.11
CA GLU A 248 -14.58 -11.11 0.41
C GLU A 248 -15.66 -11.82 -0.41
N ALA A 249 -16.76 -12.17 0.24
CA ALA A 249 -17.82 -12.98 -0.36
C ALA A 249 -18.35 -12.42 -1.69
N THR A 250 -18.44 -11.09 -1.85
CA THR A 250 -18.91 -10.46 -3.09
C THR A 250 -18.00 -10.75 -4.26
N SER A 251 -16.69 -10.54 -4.11
CA SER A 251 -15.70 -10.79 -5.16
C SER A 251 -15.50 -12.29 -5.41
N ALA A 252 -15.50 -13.10 -4.34
CA ALA A 252 -15.42 -14.56 -4.44
C ALA A 252 -16.60 -15.16 -5.21
N ASN A 253 -17.84 -14.70 -4.96
CA ASN A 253 -19.03 -15.14 -5.68
C ASN A 253 -19.01 -14.72 -7.17
N ALA A 254 -18.53 -13.52 -7.47
CA ALA A 254 -18.36 -13.06 -8.85
C ALA A 254 -17.35 -13.94 -9.60
N PHE A 255 -16.23 -14.27 -8.98
CA PHE A 255 -15.24 -15.18 -9.54
C PHE A 255 -15.82 -16.59 -9.75
N GLN A 256 -16.50 -17.16 -8.76
CA GLN A 256 -17.11 -18.48 -8.87
C GLN A 256 -18.16 -18.54 -9.98
N SER A 257 -18.97 -17.47 -10.15
CA SER A 257 -19.92 -17.36 -11.23
C SER A 257 -19.24 -17.33 -12.60
N ALA A 258 -18.09 -16.64 -12.74
CA ALA A 258 -17.32 -16.63 -13.98
C ALA A 258 -16.73 -18.02 -14.29
N VAL A 259 -16.23 -18.74 -13.29
CA VAL A 259 -15.78 -20.14 -13.43
C VAL A 259 -16.93 -21.04 -13.93
N SER A 260 -18.10 -20.95 -13.31
CA SER A 260 -19.27 -21.76 -13.72
C SER A 260 -19.69 -21.44 -15.14
N THR A 261 -19.78 -20.16 -15.51
CA THR A 261 -20.16 -19.71 -16.86
C THR A 261 -19.21 -20.25 -17.92
N LEU A 262 -17.90 -20.21 -17.67
CA LEU A 262 -16.93 -20.79 -18.61
C LEU A 262 -17.09 -22.31 -18.71
N LYS A 263 -17.23 -23.02 -17.59
CA LYS A 263 -17.49 -24.46 -17.58
C LYS A 263 -18.72 -24.84 -18.41
N ASP A 264 -19.83 -24.15 -18.22
CA ASP A 264 -21.07 -24.41 -18.96
C ASP A 264 -20.88 -24.23 -20.48
N LEU A 265 -20.17 -23.16 -20.90
CA LEU A 265 -19.86 -22.91 -22.31
C LEU A 265 -18.89 -23.95 -22.93
N LEU A 266 -18.03 -24.55 -22.13
CA LEU A 266 -17.12 -25.62 -22.61
C LEU A 266 -17.90 -26.93 -22.90
N PHE A 267 -18.96 -27.19 -22.19
CA PHE A 267 -19.83 -28.35 -22.40
C PHE A 267 -20.96 -28.11 -23.41
N ASP A 268 -21.22 -26.84 -23.80
CA ASP A 268 -22.20 -26.52 -24.82
C ASP A 268 -21.61 -26.64 -26.24
N GLU A 269 -22.02 -27.67 -26.98
CA GLU A 269 -21.61 -27.89 -28.37
C GLU A 269 -21.99 -26.73 -29.32
N LYS A 270 -22.95 -25.89 -28.92
CA LYS A 270 -23.42 -24.73 -29.70
C LYS A 270 -22.68 -23.44 -29.34
N ALA A 271 -21.89 -23.44 -28.29
CA ALA A 271 -21.13 -22.28 -27.88
C ALA A 271 -20.04 -21.94 -28.90
N THR A 272 -20.02 -20.70 -29.35
CA THR A 272 -19.04 -20.20 -30.30
C THR A 272 -17.68 -19.94 -29.60
N ASP A 273 -16.61 -19.96 -30.38
CA ASP A 273 -15.26 -19.66 -29.88
C ASP A 273 -15.21 -18.23 -29.28
N GLU A 274 -15.95 -17.28 -29.85
CA GLU A 274 -16.05 -15.91 -29.32
C GLU A 274 -16.73 -15.85 -27.95
N GLN A 275 -17.78 -16.67 -27.72
CA GLN A 275 -18.41 -16.77 -26.40
C GLN A 275 -17.45 -17.38 -25.37
N LYS A 276 -16.71 -18.40 -25.75
CA LYS A 276 -15.69 -19.01 -24.88
C LYS A 276 -14.56 -18.05 -24.57
N LYS A 277 -14.06 -17.31 -25.57
CA LYS A 277 -13.04 -16.27 -25.40
C LYS A 277 -13.51 -15.14 -24.47
N THR A 278 -14.76 -14.69 -24.64
CA THR A 278 -15.38 -13.66 -23.78
C THR A 278 -15.50 -14.15 -22.33
N ALA A 279 -15.95 -15.38 -22.13
CA ALA A 279 -16.05 -15.97 -20.78
C ALA A 279 -14.69 -16.15 -20.13
N LEU A 280 -13.67 -16.53 -20.88
CA LEU A 280 -12.29 -16.64 -20.38
C LEU A 280 -11.75 -15.26 -19.94
N ASN A 281 -11.94 -14.22 -20.73
CA ASN A 281 -11.57 -12.86 -20.33
C ASN A 281 -12.33 -12.41 -19.08
N THR A 282 -13.63 -12.76 -18.97
CA THR A 282 -14.45 -12.46 -17.79
C THR A 282 -13.91 -13.17 -16.53
N LEU A 283 -13.47 -14.42 -16.67
CA LEU A 283 -12.86 -15.16 -15.57
C LEU A 283 -11.56 -14.50 -15.09
N VAL A 284 -10.67 -14.14 -16.01
CA VAL A 284 -9.41 -13.46 -15.67
C VAL A 284 -9.68 -12.11 -15.02
N LYS A 285 -10.67 -11.35 -15.53
CA LYS A 285 -11.12 -10.10 -14.90
C LYS A 285 -11.61 -10.33 -13.48
N ALA A 286 -12.50 -11.30 -13.26
CA ALA A 286 -13.03 -11.62 -11.94
C ALA A 286 -11.92 -12.05 -10.96
N LYS A 287 -10.89 -12.76 -11.43
CA LYS A 287 -9.69 -13.09 -10.65
C LYS A 287 -8.93 -11.84 -10.22
N ASN A 288 -8.72 -10.90 -11.12
CA ASN A 288 -8.02 -9.64 -10.84
C ASN A 288 -8.80 -8.73 -9.87
N GLU A 289 -10.10 -8.92 -9.76
CA GLU A 289 -11.00 -8.15 -8.88
C GLU A 289 -11.27 -8.83 -7.53
N LEU A 290 -10.60 -9.95 -7.23
CA LEU A 290 -10.69 -10.59 -5.93
C LEU A 290 -10.16 -9.66 -4.83
N VAL A 291 -10.98 -9.42 -3.81
CA VAL A 291 -10.66 -8.57 -2.66
C VAL A 291 -10.36 -9.47 -1.47
N SER A 292 -9.13 -9.45 -0.98
CA SER A 292 -8.74 -10.23 0.21
C SER A 292 -9.49 -9.71 1.45
N THR A 293 -9.96 -10.65 2.29
CA THR A 293 -10.58 -10.32 3.58
C THR A 293 -9.62 -9.68 4.59
N GLY A 294 -8.33 -9.59 4.26
CA GLY A 294 -7.32 -9.12 5.20
C GLY A 294 -6.99 -10.11 6.31
N SER A 295 -7.58 -11.30 6.29
CA SER A 295 -7.34 -12.34 7.30
C SER A 295 -5.96 -13.02 7.21
N THR A 296 -5.13 -12.61 6.27
CA THR A 296 -3.71 -13.00 6.19
C THR A 296 -2.76 -11.84 6.46
N GLY A 297 -3.30 -10.67 6.78
CA GLY A 297 -2.52 -9.51 7.19
C GLY A 297 -2.35 -9.54 8.70
N MET A 298 -1.12 -9.70 9.18
CA MET A 298 -0.74 -9.23 10.49
C MET A 298 -1.35 -7.83 10.65
N VAL A 299 -2.36 -7.68 11.51
CA VAL A 299 -2.75 -6.36 12.00
C VAL A 299 -1.51 -5.86 12.70
N LEU A 300 -0.75 -4.98 12.03
CA LEU A 300 0.36 -4.33 12.69
C LEU A 300 -0.25 -3.66 13.93
N PRO A 301 0.20 -4.00 15.14
CA PRO A 301 -0.35 -3.40 16.33
C PRO A 301 -0.28 -1.89 16.19
N THR A 302 -1.32 -1.21 16.62
CA THR A 302 -1.31 0.25 16.79
C THR A 302 -0.07 0.57 17.60
N ALA A 303 0.68 1.62 17.22
CA ALA A 303 1.95 1.94 17.86
C ALA A 303 1.79 1.96 19.40
N GLY A 304 2.44 1.01 20.08
CA GLY A 304 2.36 0.83 21.53
C GLY A 304 1.63 -0.40 22.07
N GLU A 305 0.98 -1.21 21.22
CA GLU A 305 0.47 -2.51 21.62
C GLU A 305 1.42 -3.63 21.17
N GLU A 306 1.87 -4.46 22.10
CA GLU A 306 2.52 -5.72 21.79
C GLU A 306 1.43 -6.75 21.50
N THR A 307 1.36 -7.23 20.25
CA THR A 307 0.52 -8.36 19.89
C THR A 307 1.44 -9.56 19.70
N GLU A 308 1.28 -10.55 20.54
CA GLU A 308 1.94 -11.84 20.37
C GLU A 308 1.22 -12.58 19.24
N VAL A 309 1.93 -12.90 18.17
CA VAL A 309 1.40 -13.66 17.03
C VAL A 309 2.22 -14.94 16.94
N GLU A 310 1.56 -16.08 17.06
CA GLU A 310 2.19 -17.38 16.98
C GLU A 310 2.70 -17.64 15.55
N ALA A 311 3.92 -18.18 15.43
CA ALA A 311 4.55 -18.40 14.13
C ALA A 311 3.78 -19.40 13.24
N GLU A 312 3.03 -20.30 13.84
CA GLU A 312 2.17 -21.28 13.18
C GLU A 312 0.95 -20.68 12.48
N ASP A 313 0.56 -19.45 12.85
CA ASP A 313 -0.55 -18.72 12.20
C ASP A 313 -0.15 -18.10 10.86
N PHE A 314 1.16 -18.15 10.50
CA PHE A 314 1.65 -17.62 9.24
C PHE A 314 1.65 -18.67 8.13
N THR A 315 0.95 -18.37 7.05
CA THR A 315 1.17 -19.07 5.77
C THR A 315 2.32 -18.39 5.04
N LEU A 316 3.51 -18.99 5.11
CA LEU A 316 4.69 -18.47 4.40
C LEU A 316 4.53 -18.77 2.91
N LYS A 317 4.23 -17.75 2.09
CA LYS A 317 4.37 -17.84 0.64
C LYS A 317 5.82 -17.47 0.28
N PRO A 318 6.54 -18.30 -0.49
CA PRO A 318 7.84 -17.89 -1.02
C PRO A 318 7.65 -16.65 -1.88
N LEU A 319 8.39 -15.59 -1.59
CA LEU A 319 8.49 -14.43 -2.47
C LEU A 319 9.13 -14.89 -3.78
N ASN A 320 8.44 -14.63 -4.88
CA ASN A 320 8.79 -15.07 -6.21
C ASN A 320 10.27 -14.83 -6.54
N GLY A 321 10.98 -15.92 -6.81
CA GLY A 321 12.15 -15.95 -7.68
C GLY A 321 13.47 -15.40 -7.13
N ASP A 322 13.53 -14.85 -5.93
CA ASP A 322 14.80 -14.44 -5.34
C ASP A 322 15.39 -15.58 -4.49
N SER A 323 16.36 -16.26 -5.06
CA SER A 323 17.08 -17.37 -4.42
C SER A 323 17.95 -16.94 -3.23
N THR A 324 18.00 -15.65 -2.90
CA THR A 324 18.86 -15.09 -1.85
C THR A 324 18.13 -14.79 -0.54
N ASN A 325 16.79 -14.76 -0.53
CA ASN A 325 15.98 -14.52 0.66
C ASN A 325 15.30 -15.81 1.10
N HIS A 326 15.84 -16.47 2.11
CA HIS A 326 15.22 -17.64 2.72
C HIS A 326 14.55 -17.24 4.04
N VAL A 327 13.24 -17.49 4.14
CA VAL A 327 12.52 -17.47 5.42
C VAL A 327 12.61 -18.88 6.00
N HIS A 328 13.20 -19.01 7.17
CA HIS A 328 13.29 -20.28 7.88
C HIS A 328 12.44 -20.22 9.15
N VAL A 329 11.59 -21.20 9.33
CA VAL A 329 10.97 -21.48 10.62
C VAL A 329 11.91 -22.39 11.38
N VAL A 330 12.39 -21.94 12.53
CA VAL A 330 13.27 -22.74 13.40
C VAL A 330 12.56 -23.02 14.72
N GLU A 331 12.74 -24.22 15.25
CA GLU A 331 12.25 -24.57 16.57
C GLU A 331 13.18 -23.97 17.64
N ARG A 332 12.62 -23.20 18.56
CA ARG A 332 13.29 -22.68 19.75
C ARG A 332 12.44 -22.90 20.97
N SER A 333 13.02 -23.50 22.00
CA SER A 333 12.34 -23.85 23.25
C SER A 333 11.86 -22.62 24.05
N GLU A 334 12.37 -21.43 23.71
CA GLU A 334 12.03 -20.18 24.39
C GLU A 334 10.89 -19.42 23.71
N ALA A 335 10.46 -19.87 22.51
CA ALA A 335 9.34 -19.27 21.82
C ALA A 335 8.02 -19.86 22.31
N SER A 336 6.99 -19.04 22.45
CA SER A 336 5.62 -19.52 22.59
C SER A 336 5.30 -20.40 21.37
N GLY A 337 4.73 -21.60 21.59
CA GLY A 337 4.53 -22.58 20.52
C GLY A 337 5.81 -23.25 19.97
N GLY A 338 7.01 -22.91 20.47
CA GLY A 338 8.26 -23.59 20.13
C GLY A 338 8.86 -23.24 18.76
N LYS A 339 8.30 -22.27 18.03
CA LYS A 339 8.75 -21.87 16.68
C LYS A 339 8.98 -20.39 16.57
N VAL A 340 9.98 -19.99 15.78
CA VAL A 340 10.27 -18.60 15.43
C VAL A 340 10.55 -18.49 13.94
N VAL A 341 10.22 -17.34 13.37
CA VAL A 341 10.55 -17.00 11.98
C VAL A 341 11.85 -16.20 11.98
N ASP A 342 12.89 -16.76 11.39
CA ASP A 342 14.17 -16.10 11.23
C ASP A 342 14.34 -15.59 9.79
N TRP A 343 14.65 -14.30 9.65
CA TRP A 343 15.00 -13.65 8.38
C TRP A 343 16.50 -13.52 8.28
N PHE A 344 17.12 -14.17 7.29
CA PHE A 344 18.52 -13.98 6.98
C PHE A 344 18.69 -13.40 5.57
N ARG A 345 19.27 -12.21 5.48
CA ARG A 345 19.95 -11.80 4.25
C ARG A 345 21.31 -12.51 4.18
N SER A 346 21.72 -12.90 2.98
CA SER A 346 22.98 -13.63 2.75
C SER A 346 24.25 -12.92 3.30
N GLU A 347 24.18 -11.63 3.56
CA GLU A 347 25.26 -10.83 4.14
C GLU A 347 25.33 -10.89 5.67
N GLU A 348 24.25 -11.24 6.37
CA GLU A 348 24.22 -11.33 7.85
C GLU A 348 24.75 -12.66 8.40
N ARG A 349 25.01 -13.64 7.54
CA ARG A 349 25.60 -14.93 7.94
C ARG A 349 27.01 -14.83 8.54
N ARG A 350 27.68 -13.68 8.49
CA ARG A 350 29.06 -13.51 8.96
C ARG A 350 29.21 -13.02 10.40
N VAL A 351 28.13 -12.60 11.06
CA VAL A 351 28.22 -11.96 12.40
C VAL A 351 27.80 -12.90 13.55
N GLY A 352 27.30 -14.08 13.27
CA GLY A 352 26.77 -15.01 14.28
C GLY A 352 27.70 -16.17 14.64
N LYS A 353 29.04 -16.03 14.55
CA LYS A 353 30.03 -16.99 15.07
C LYS A 353 31.09 -16.25 15.86
N GLU A 354 30.79 -15.95 17.08
CA GLU A 354 31.74 -15.93 18.20
C GLU A 354 31.03 -16.49 19.43
#